data_6115b0b8540e43676c7e9ed7b81da7ac
#
_entry.id   6115b0b8540e43676c7e9ed7b81da7ac
#
_cell.length_a   1.000
_cell.length_b   1.000
_cell.length_c   1.000
_cell.angle_alpha   90.00
_cell.angle_beta   90.00
_cell.angle_gamma   90.00
#
_symmetry.space_group_name_H-M   'P 1'
#
loop_
_entity.id
_entity.type
_entity.pdbx_description
1 polymer ?
#
loop_
_entity_poly.entity_id
_entity_poly.type
_entity_poly.pdbx_seq_one_letter_code
_entity_poly.pdbx_strand_id
1 'polypeptide(L)'
;MNLYNKILLVTSEFPPQPGGIGNHAWHLARSFQANQIDVQVISDQRSGEGKEERNFDGAQDFEVIRIPRKKLIFLSYIDRILKSFQLAKKNDIVLLSGKFSIWIGGLLSLFLKKKYVAVLHGSEVLLPSKSQRKFTDFCLQRFDRLIAVSNYTKSLIDHLNLEVEVIPNGFEISEFANQPRTLSSGFKLNLVTVGNVTPRKGQHNIIEALPEIKKKYPQVKYHIVGIPTTKDGLVDLAENLNVEENLVFHGRVSEEEKLDLLKQATIFMMLSEHTSAGDVEGFGIAILEGNALGLPGIGARGCGIEDAIAHQQSGILVHHKNKEEIVDAIDTILGNYSQFSENAIEWTQHFTWDKIIQQYLEVVSR
;
A
#
# COMPACT_ATOMS: atom_id res chain seq x y z
N MET A 1 -31.54 -7.73 -5.48
CA MET A 1 -31.24 -9.12 -5.09
C MET A 1 -29.84 -9.39 -5.62
N ASN A 2 -28.83 -9.46 -4.74
CA ASN A 2 -27.44 -9.70 -5.20
C ASN A 2 -27.37 -11.09 -5.85
N LEU A 3 -27.06 -11.15 -7.13
CA LEU A 3 -26.90 -12.39 -7.89
C LEU A 3 -25.64 -13.20 -7.44
N TYR A 4 -24.73 -12.57 -6.70
CA TYR A 4 -23.46 -13.14 -6.29
C TYR A 4 -23.29 -13.04 -4.77
N ASN A 5 -23.29 -14.20 -4.10
CA ASN A 5 -23.22 -14.28 -2.64
C ASN A 5 -21.92 -14.88 -2.12
N LYS A 6 -21.07 -15.41 -3.01
CA LYS A 6 -19.84 -16.12 -2.62
C LYS A 6 -18.63 -15.66 -3.40
N ILE A 7 -17.61 -15.21 -2.68
CA ILE A 7 -16.33 -14.73 -3.25
C ILE A 7 -15.20 -15.66 -2.81
N LEU A 8 -14.41 -16.13 -3.78
CA LEU A 8 -13.10 -16.68 -3.53
C LEU A 8 -12.05 -15.59 -3.73
N LEU A 9 -11.43 -15.13 -2.66
CA LEU A 9 -10.29 -14.20 -2.70
C LEU A 9 -8.99 -15.00 -2.77
N VAL A 10 -8.24 -14.86 -3.86
CA VAL A 10 -6.94 -15.49 -4.04
C VAL A 10 -5.85 -14.42 -3.91
N THR A 11 -4.97 -14.59 -2.92
CA THR A 11 -3.85 -13.68 -2.67
C THR A 11 -2.61 -14.46 -2.26
N SER A 12 -1.41 -13.93 -2.52
CA SER A 12 -0.15 -14.52 -2.03
C SER A 12 0.28 -13.98 -0.67
N GLU A 13 -0.31 -12.86 -0.25
CA GLU A 13 -0.01 -12.17 1.00
C GLU A 13 -1.28 -12.04 1.82
N PHE A 14 -1.18 -12.38 3.10
CA PHE A 14 -2.28 -12.24 4.05
C PHE A 14 -1.74 -12.20 5.48
N PRO A 15 -2.30 -11.43 6.40
CA PRO A 15 -1.85 -11.40 7.80
C PRO A 15 -1.79 -12.81 8.43
N PRO A 16 -1.01 -12.99 9.49
CA PRO A 16 -0.37 -11.97 10.33
C PRO A 16 0.96 -11.42 9.80
N GLN A 17 1.47 -11.95 8.68
CA GLN A 17 2.72 -11.45 8.12
C GLN A 17 2.54 -10.06 7.49
N PRO A 18 3.49 -9.12 7.71
CA PRO A 18 3.36 -7.76 7.23
C PRO A 18 3.39 -7.67 5.71
N GLY A 19 2.54 -6.81 5.14
CA GLY A 19 2.49 -6.54 3.70
C GLY A 19 1.27 -5.72 3.32
N GLY A 20 1.45 -4.70 2.49
CA GLY A 20 0.35 -3.80 2.07
C GLY A 20 -0.75 -4.52 1.30
N ILE A 21 -0.37 -5.42 0.37
CA ILE A 21 -1.31 -6.25 -0.41
C ILE A 21 -2.09 -7.18 0.52
N GLY A 22 -1.40 -7.80 1.50
CA GLY A 22 -2.02 -8.69 2.47
C GLY A 22 -3.03 -7.99 3.37
N ASN A 23 -2.66 -6.82 3.90
CA ASN A 23 -3.57 -6.01 4.72
C ASN A 23 -4.78 -5.55 3.94
N HIS A 24 -4.59 -5.09 2.69
CA HIS A 24 -5.70 -4.75 1.81
C HIS A 24 -6.65 -5.95 1.60
N ALA A 25 -6.11 -7.13 1.27
CA ALA A 25 -6.90 -8.33 1.06
C ALA A 25 -7.70 -8.75 2.31
N TRP A 26 -7.11 -8.60 3.49
CA TRP A 26 -7.77 -8.89 4.76
C TRP A 26 -8.93 -7.94 5.06
N HIS A 27 -8.69 -6.64 4.98
CA HIS A 27 -9.75 -5.65 5.18
C HIS A 27 -10.88 -5.81 4.16
N LEU A 28 -10.54 -6.10 2.91
CA LEU A 28 -11.52 -6.34 1.86
C LEU A 28 -12.38 -7.58 2.17
N ALA A 29 -11.76 -8.70 2.62
CA ALA A 29 -12.49 -9.90 3.02
C ALA A 29 -13.43 -9.62 4.20
N ARG A 30 -12.96 -8.93 5.26
CA ARG A 30 -13.78 -8.50 6.40
C ARG A 30 -14.96 -7.63 5.96
N SER A 31 -14.69 -6.69 5.07
CA SER A 31 -15.72 -5.74 4.62
C SER A 31 -16.78 -6.44 3.75
N PHE A 32 -16.42 -7.40 2.91
CA PHE A 32 -17.39 -8.22 2.20
C PHE A 32 -18.23 -9.06 3.17
N GLN A 33 -17.60 -9.73 4.14
CA GLN A 33 -18.28 -10.54 5.14
C GLN A 33 -19.26 -9.68 5.95
N ALA A 34 -18.87 -8.49 6.38
CA ALA A 34 -19.73 -7.54 7.08
C ALA A 34 -20.94 -7.09 6.25
N ASN A 35 -20.83 -7.13 4.91
CA ASN A 35 -21.92 -6.85 3.97
C ASN A 35 -22.66 -8.14 3.51
N GLN A 36 -22.60 -9.22 4.28
CA GLN A 36 -23.32 -10.48 4.06
C GLN A 36 -22.93 -11.23 2.76
N ILE A 37 -21.71 -11.03 2.29
CA ILE A 37 -21.12 -11.82 1.20
C ILE A 37 -20.20 -12.86 1.82
N ASP A 38 -20.47 -14.13 1.56
CA ASP A 38 -19.66 -15.27 2.03
C ASP A 38 -18.28 -15.24 1.34
N VAL A 39 -17.19 -15.15 2.12
CA VAL A 39 -15.82 -15.03 1.60
C VAL A 39 -14.99 -16.23 2.01
N GLN A 40 -14.32 -16.83 1.04
CA GLN A 40 -13.24 -17.77 1.27
C GLN A 40 -11.92 -17.16 0.78
N VAL A 41 -10.88 -17.21 1.60
CA VAL A 41 -9.55 -16.70 1.25
C VAL A 41 -8.57 -17.84 1.03
N ILE A 42 -7.84 -17.81 -0.08
CA ILE A 42 -6.68 -18.65 -0.31
C ILE A 42 -5.41 -17.80 -0.23
N SER A 43 -4.48 -18.20 0.63
CA SER A 43 -3.20 -17.48 0.78
C SER A 43 -2.04 -18.43 1.11
N ASP A 44 -0.82 -17.93 1.01
CA ASP A 44 0.36 -18.69 1.38
C ASP A 44 0.56 -18.75 2.89
N GLN A 45 1.02 -19.91 3.37
CA GLN A 45 1.64 -20.00 4.68
C GLN A 45 3.07 -19.49 4.57
N ARG A 46 3.40 -18.44 5.31
CA ARG A 46 4.72 -17.78 5.28
C ARG A 46 5.59 -18.12 6.49
N SER A 47 4.98 -18.46 7.65
CA SER A 47 5.71 -18.99 8.80
C SER A 47 6.02 -20.47 8.62
N GLY A 48 7.13 -20.94 9.21
CA GLY A 48 7.59 -22.33 9.04
C GLY A 48 6.58 -23.36 9.52
N GLU A 49 6.01 -23.15 10.72
CA GLU A 49 5.06 -24.07 11.37
C GLU A 49 3.58 -23.71 11.17
N GLY A 50 3.29 -22.53 10.63
CA GLY A 50 1.94 -22.04 10.42
C GLY A 50 1.13 -21.78 11.70
N LYS A 51 1.78 -21.68 12.86
CA LYS A 51 1.11 -21.47 14.15
C LYS A 51 0.52 -20.05 14.24
N GLU A 52 1.28 -19.05 13.79
CA GLU A 52 0.84 -17.66 13.78
C GLU A 52 -0.37 -17.49 12.86
N GLU A 53 -0.31 -18.09 11.66
CA GLU A 53 -1.42 -18.05 10.71
C GLU A 53 -2.65 -18.76 11.26
N ARG A 54 -2.52 -19.96 11.85
CA ARG A 54 -3.69 -20.65 12.43
C ARG A 54 -4.37 -19.85 13.56
N ASN A 55 -3.57 -19.18 14.40
CA ASN A 55 -4.11 -18.33 15.46
C ASN A 55 -4.86 -17.12 14.87
N PHE A 56 -4.28 -16.49 13.87
CA PHE A 56 -4.91 -15.36 13.17
C PHE A 56 -6.18 -15.77 12.43
N ASP A 57 -6.12 -16.87 11.67
CA ASP A 57 -7.21 -17.39 10.84
C ASP A 57 -8.41 -17.82 11.72
N GLY A 58 -8.15 -18.42 12.89
CA GLY A 58 -9.18 -18.83 13.84
C GLY A 58 -9.98 -17.69 14.48
N ALA A 59 -9.48 -16.45 14.37
CA ALA A 59 -10.17 -15.25 14.85
C ALA A 59 -10.98 -14.52 13.76
N GLN A 60 -11.01 -15.06 12.53
CA GLN A 60 -11.75 -14.44 11.44
C GLN A 60 -13.16 -15.05 11.31
N ASP A 61 -14.11 -14.24 10.84
CA ASP A 61 -15.50 -14.66 10.59
C ASP A 61 -15.69 -15.32 9.19
N PHE A 62 -14.59 -15.58 8.49
CA PHE A 62 -14.55 -16.22 7.17
C PHE A 62 -13.43 -17.26 7.09
N GLU A 63 -13.56 -18.21 6.15
CA GLU A 63 -12.60 -19.29 5.99
C GLU A 63 -11.32 -18.82 5.30
N VAL A 64 -10.16 -19.11 5.91
CA VAL A 64 -8.84 -18.88 5.33
C VAL A 64 -8.14 -20.23 5.08
N ILE A 65 -7.80 -20.49 3.82
CA ILE A 65 -7.12 -21.70 3.39
C ILE A 65 -5.66 -21.36 3.10
N ARG A 66 -4.74 -21.89 3.91
CA ARG A 66 -3.30 -21.67 3.76
C ARG A 66 -2.65 -22.75 2.90
N ILE A 67 -1.84 -22.30 1.95
CA ILE A 67 -1.01 -23.18 1.11
C ILE A 67 0.37 -23.29 1.76
N PRO A 68 0.73 -24.45 2.31
CA PRO A 68 2.04 -24.64 2.96
C PRO A 68 3.16 -24.59 1.94
N ARG A 69 4.28 -23.97 2.34
CA ARG A 69 5.49 -23.93 1.52
C ARG A 69 6.19 -25.29 1.57
N LYS A 70 6.21 -26.00 0.45
CA LYS A 70 6.87 -27.30 0.31
C LYS A 70 8.37 -27.13 0.00
N LYS A 71 9.19 -28.16 0.32
CA LYS A 71 10.62 -28.17 -0.02
C LYS A 71 10.87 -27.92 -1.52
N LEU A 72 10.06 -28.53 -2.37
CA LEU A 72 10.05 -28.28 -3.81
C LEU A 72 8.97 -27.21 -4.10
N ILE A 73 9.40 -26.00 -4.32
CA ILE A 73 8.53 -24.82 -4.40
C ILE A 73 7.45 -24.93 -5.50
N PHE A 74 7.74 -25.63 -6.61
CA PHE A 74 6.77 -25.86 -7.68
C PHE A 74 5.56 -26.69 -7.24
N LEU A 75 5.73 -27.60 -6.25
CA LEU A 75 4.61 -28.36 -5.66
C LEU A 75 3.65 -27.47 -4.89
N SER A 76 4.15 -26.38 -4.28
CA SER A 76 3.28 -25.38 -3.64
C SER A 76 2.47 -24.60 -4.68
N TYR A 77 3.04 -24.33 -5.86
CA TYR A 77 2.29 -23.72 -6.95
C TYR A 77 1.20 -24.64 -7.50
N ILE A 78 1.50 -25.94 -7.67
CA ILE A 78 0.50 -26.94 -8.10
C ILE A 78 -0.63 -27.01 -7.08
N ASP A 79 -0.31 -27.14 -5.79
CA ASP A 79 -1.32 -27.19 -4.73
C ASP A 79 -2.22 -25.96 -4.75
N ARG A 80 -1.62 -24.78 -4.93
CA ARG A 80 -2.38 -23.53 -5.00
C ARG A 80 -3.34 -23.53 -6.19
N ILE A 81 -2.89 -23.94 -7.37
CA ILE A 81 -3.73 -24.03 -8.58
C ILE A 81 -4.87 -25.03 -8.35
N LEU A 82 -4.57 -26.24 -7.86
CA LEU A 82 -5.57 -27.27 -7.64
C LEU A 82 -6.61 -26.84 -6.59
N LYS A 83 -6.15 -26.25 -5.48
CA LYS A 83 -7.02 -25.76 -4.42
C LYS A 83 -7.89 -24.60 -4.90
N SER A 84 -7.29 -23.64 -5.60
CA SER A 84 -8.04 -22.53 -6.22
C SER A 84 -9.09 -23.05 -7.21
N PHE A 85 -8.77 -24.06 -8.03
CA PHE A 85 -9.70 -24.67 -8.95
C PHE A 85 -10.89 -25.35 -8.24
N GLN A 86 -10.62 -26.10 -7.16
CA GLN A 86 -11.65 -26.76 -6.36
C GLN A 86 -12.61 -25.75 -5.72
N LEU A 87 -12.05 -24.67 -5.15
CA LEU A 87 -12.84 -23.64 -4.47
C LEU A 87 -13.57 -22.74 -5.45
N ALA A 88 -12.95 -22.36 -6.58
CA ALA A 88 -13.59 -21.54 -7.61
C ALA A 88 -14.90 -22.17 -8.14
N LYS A 89 -15.00 -23.52 -8.17
CA LYS A 89 -16.25 -24.21 -8.56
C LYS A 89 -17.42 -23.89 -7.62
N LYS A 90 -17.13 -23.64 -6.33
CA LYS A 90 -18.12 -23.42 -5.28
C LYS A 90 -18.46 -21.94 -5.04
N ASN A 91 -17.70 -21.05 -5.64
CA ASN A 91 -17.85 -19.61 -5.50
C ASN A 91 -18.40 -19.00 -6.80
N ASP A 92 -19.04 -17.85 -6.70
CA ASP A 92 -19.62 -17.14 -7.84
C ASP A 92 -18.56 -16.25 -8.51
N ILE A 93 -17.74 -15.60 -7.69
CA ILE A 93 -16.70 -14.65 -8.11
C ILE A 93 -15.34 -15.16 -7.65
N VAL A 94 -14.34 -14.98 -8.50
CA VAL A 94 -12.92 -15.19 -8.18
C VAL A 94 -12.24 -13.82 -8.18
N LEU A 95 -11.91 -13.32 -6.99
CA LEU A 95 -11.23 -12.06 -6.79
C LEU A 95 -9.73 -12.32 -6.60
N LEU A 96 -8.90 -11.64 -7.36
CA LEU A 96 -7.48 -11.93 -7.53
C LEU A 96 -6.67 -10.71 -7.07
N SER A 97 -5.77 -10.89 -6.10
CA SER A 97 -4.91 -9.83 -5.59
C SER A 97 -3.44 -10.26 -5.61
N GLY A 98 -2.61 -9.50 -6.34
CA GLY A 98 -1.19 -9.76 -6.50
C GLY A 98 -0.83 -10.72 -7.65
N LYS A 99 0.45 -10.73 -8.02
CA LYS A 99 1.02 -11.33 -9.24
C LYS A 99 0.61 -12.79 -9.50
N PHE A 100 0.88 -13.69 -8.56
CA PHE A 100 0.58 -15.12 -8.75
C PHE A 100 -0.91 -15.40 -8.80
N SER A 101 -1.70 -14.60 -8.11
CA SER A 101 -3.16 -14.71 -8.12
C SER A 101 -3.74 -14.37 -9.49
N ILE A 102 -3.22 -13.33 -10.15
CA ILE A 102 -3.57 -12.97 -11.54
C ILE A 102 -3.28 -14.14 -12.48
N TRP A 103 -2.12 -14.78 -12.37
CA TRP A 103 -1.76 -15.92 -13.22
C TRP A 103 -2.64 -17.15 -12.97
N ILE A 104 -2.98 -17.41 -11.70
CA ILE A 104 -3.93 -18.47 -11.35
C ILE A 104 -5.30 -18.17 -11.96
N GLY A 105 -5.81 -16.97 -11.80
CA GLY A 105 -7.09 -16.54 -12.38
C GLY A 105 -7.11 -16.70 -13.89
N GLY A 106 -6.04 -16.30 -14.59
CA GLY A 106 -5.89 -16.48 -16.03
C GLY A 106 -5.96 -17.95 -16.47
N LEU A 107 -5.32 -18.85 -15.71
CA LEU A 107 -5.42 -20.30 -15.97
C LEU A 107 -6.82 -20.83 -15.65
N LEU A 108 -7.42 -20.46 -14.54
CA LEU A 108 -8.77 -20.88 -14.15
C LEU A 108 -9.82 -20.46 -15.18
N SER A 109 -9.70 -19.26 -15.75
CA SER A 109 -10.64 -18.71 -16.72
C SER A 109 -10.68 -19.51 -18.05
N LEU A 110 -9.67 -20.34 -18.32
CA LEU A 110 -9.68 -21.24 -19.47
C LEU A 110 -10.63 -22.43 -19.29
N PHE A 111 -10.93 -22.81 -18.05
CA PHE A 111 -11.67 -24.02 -17.73
C PHE A 111 -12.97 -23.78 -16.97
N LEU A 112 -13.11 -22.65 -16.27
CA LEU A 112 -14.26 -22.34 -15.43
C LEU A 112 -14.90 -21.01 -15.85
N LYS A 113 -16.19 -21.05 -16.17
CA LYS A 113 -16.99 -19.86 -16.42
C LYS A 113 -17.43 -19.26 -15.09
N LYS A 114 -16.63 -18.37 -14.55
CA LYS A 114 -16.88 -17.60 -13.33
C LYS A 114 -16.63 -16.13 -13.61
N LYS A 115 -17.11 -15.25 -12.76
CA LYS A 115 -16.74 -13.84 -12.81
C LYS A 115 -15.37 -13.65 -12.19
N TYR A 116 -14.43 -13.13 -12.96
CA TYR A 116 -13.05 -12.86 -12.53
C TYR A 116 -12.84 -11.37 -12.36
N VAL A 117 -12.41 -10.98 -11.14
CA VAL A 117 -12.10 -9.59 -10.79
C VAL A 117 -10.65 -9.53 -10.32
N ALA A 118 -9.83 -8.67 -10.89
CA ALA A 118 -8.44 -8.50 -10.44
C ALA A 118 -8.24 -7.12 -9.79
N VAL A 119 -7.53 -7.10 -8.66
CA VAL A 119 -7.07 -5.89 -7.98
C VAL A 119 -5.58 -5.72 -8.25
N LEU A 120 -5.22 -4.59 -8.85
CA LEU A 120 -3.86 -4.25 -9.26
C LEU A 120 -3.25 -3.26 -8.26
N HIS A 121 -2.06 -3.59 -7.75
CA HIS A 121 -1.31 -2.78 -6.79
C HIS A 121 -0.06 -2.12 -7.40
N GLY A 122 0.31 -2.48 -8.66
CA GLY A 122 1.37 -1.87 -9.46
C GLY A 122 2.52 -2.82 -9.82
N SER A 123 3.23 -3.39 -8.86
CA SER A 123 4.42 -4.21 -9.12
C SER A 123 4.16 -5.50 -9.89
N GLU A 124 2.93 -6.04 -9.86
CA GLU A 124 2.53 -7.24 -10.59
C GLU A 124 2.46 -7.06 -12.10
N VAL A 125 2.37 -5.82 -12.59
CA VAL A 125 2.32 -5.51 -14.02
C VAL A 125 3.66 -4.99 -14.57
N LEU A 126 4.55 -4.50 -13.70
CA LEU A 126 5.89 -3.99 -14.07
C LEU A 126 7.00 -5.06 -13.95
N LEU A 127 6.72 -6.29 -14.38
CA LEU A 127 7.66 -7.39 -14.25
C LEU A 127 8.91 -7.19 -15.13
N PRO A 128 10.13 -7.53 -14.64
CA PRO A 128 11.36 -7.39 -15.42
C PRO A 128 11.36 -8.22 -16.71
N SER A 129 10.81 -9.45 -16.65
CA SER A 129 10.76 -10.37 -17.79
C SER A 129 9.66 -10.02 -18.78
N LYS A 130 10.02 -9.82 -20.05
CA LYS A 130 9.06 -9.60 -21.16
C LYS A 130 8.02 -10.73 -21.31
N SER A 131 8.44 -12.00 -21.10
CA SER A 131 7.53 -13.14 -21.19
C SER A 131 6.51 -13.16 -20.05
N GLN A 132 6.95 -12.80 -18.83
CA GLN A 132 6.04 -12.68 -17.68
C GLN A 132 5.04 -11.54 -17.89
N ARG A 133 5.47 -10.38 -18.41
CA ARG A 133 4.56 -9.27 -18.75
C ARG A 133 3.50 -9.71 -19.76
N LYS A 134 3.93 -10.31 -20.87
CA LYS A 134 2.99 -10.83 -21.89
C LYS A 134 2.01 -11.84 -21.32
N PHE A 135 2.44 -12.70 -20.40
CA PHE A 135 1.54 -13.65 -19.75
C PHE A 135 0.58 -12.95 -18.77
N THR A 136 1.05 -11.95 -18.04
CA THR A 136 0.17 -11.11 -17.21
C THR A 136 -0.87 -10.40 -18.07
N ASP A 137 -0.46 -9.77 -19.18
CA ASP A 137 -1.36 -9.10 -20.14
C ASP A 137 -2.43 -10.07 -20.68
N PHE A 138 -2.01 -11.27 -21.08
CA PHE A 138 -2.94 -12.33 -21.50
C PHE A 138 -3.96 -12.68 -20.41
N CYS A 139 -3.53 -12.76 -19.15
CA CYS A 139 -4.44 -13.03 -18.02
C CYS A 139 -5.43 -11.87 -17.82
N LEU A 140 -4.94 -10.62 -17.79
CA LEU A 140 -5.76 -9.44 -17.57
C LEU A 140 -6.85 -9.27 -18.63
N GLN A 141 -6.56 -9.57 -19.90
CA GLN A 141 -7.53 -9.51 -21.01
C GLN A 141 -8.67 -10.53 -20.89
N ARG A 142 -8.60 -11.47 -19.94
CA ARG A 142 -9.60 -12.52 -19.72
C ARG A 142 -10.51 -12.27 -18.54
N PHE A 143 -10.26 -11.22 -17.78
CA PHE A 143 -11.04 -10.92 -16.60
C PHE A 143 -12.21 -9.99 -16.92
N ASP A 144 -13.30 -10.18 -16.19
CA ASP A 144 -14.55 -9.43 -16.39
C ASP A 144 -14.41 -7.99 -15.86
N ARG A 145 -13.61 -7.80 -14.79
CA ARG A 145 -13.37 -6.49 -14.18
C ARG A 145 -11.94 -6.35 -13.70
N LEU A 146 -11.38 -5.16 -13.90
CA LEU A 146 -10.09 -4.77 -13.41
C LEU A 146 -10.24 -3.57 -12.48
N ILE A 147 -9.61 -3.63 -11.32
CA ILE A 147 -9.56 -2.57 -10.32
C ILE A 147 -8.11 -2.19 -10.13
N ALA A 148 -7.78 -0.91 -10.21
CA ALA A 148 -6.46 -0.38 -9.87
C ALA A 148 -6.55 0.46 -8.60
N VAL A 149 -5.56 0.34 -7.70
CA VAL A 149 -5.55 1.08 -6.43
C VAL A 149 -5.21 2.57 -6.58
N SER A 150 -4.84 3.01 -7.79
CA SER A 150 -4.57 4.42 -8.12
C SER A 150 -4.66 4.66 -9.63
N ASN A 151 -4.81 5.92 -10.03
CA ASN A 151 -4.71 6.34 -11.44
C ASN A 151 -3.35 5.98 -12.04
N TYR A 152 -2.28 6.11 -11.24
CA TYR A 152 -0.95 5.66 -11.63
C TYR A 152 -0.93 4.15 -11.94
N THR A 153 -1.47 3.30 -11.05
CA THR A 153 -1.52 1.85 -11.29
C THR A 153 -2.36 1.51 -12.53
N LYS A 154 -3.47 2.21 -12.75
CA LYS A 154 -4.28 2.09 -13.96
C LYS A 154 -3.44 2.38 -15.21
N SER A 155 -2.68 3.47 -15.22
CA SER A 155 -1.87 3.89 -16.39
C SER A 155 -0.81 2.84 -16.79
N LEU A 156 -0.37 1.98 -15.88
CA LEU A 156 0.62 0.93 -16.16
C LEU A 156 0.13 -0.11 -17.18
N ILE A 157 -1.20 -0.22 -17.37
CA ILE A 157 -1.82 -1.17 -18.30
C ILE A 157 -2.64 -0.49 -19.41
N ASP A 158 -2.48 0.81 -19.63
CA ASP A 158 -3.15 1.56 -20.71
C ASP A 158 -2.90 0.96 -22.08
N HIS A 159 -1.76 0.33 -22.30
CA HIS A 159 -1.41 -0.37 -23.55
C HIS A 159 -2.35 -1.53 -23.90
N LEU A 160 -3.14 -2.04 -22.94
CA LEU A 160 -4.13 -3.10 -23.17
C LEU A 160 -5.49 -2.58 -23.62
N ASN A 161 -5.74 -1.27 -23.49
CA ASN A 161 -7.02 -0.62 -23.79
C ASN A 161 -8.23 -1.32 -23.13
N LEU A 162 -8.08 -1.70 -21.86
CA LEU A 162 -9.11 -2.34 -21.05
C LEU A 162 -9.82 -1.32 -20.15
N GLU A 163 -11.08 -1.59 -19.83
CA GLU A 163 -11.80 -0.83 -18.82
C GLU A 163 -11.26 -1.17 -17.42
N VAL A 164 -10.78 -0.14 -16.69
CA VAL A 164 -10.20 -0.29 -15.35
C VAL A 164 -10.84 0.73 -14.42
N GLU A 165 -11.45 0.24 -13.37
CA GLU A 165 -11.97 1.10 -12.30
C GLU A 165 -10.86 1.45 -11.31
N VAL A 166 -10.82 2.70 -10.85
CA VAL A 166 -9.87 3.13 -9.83
C VAL A 166 -10.58 3.12 -8.49
N ILE A 167 -10.18 2.20 -7.61
CA ILE A 167 -10.68 2.12 -6.24
C ILE A 167 -9.46 2.17 -5.31
N PRO A 168 -9.27 3.27 -4.58
CA PRO A 168 -8.10 3.43 -3.71
C PRO A 168 -8.11 2.44 -2.55
N ASN A 169 -6.95 2.28 -1.90
CA ASN A 169 -6.87 1.47 -0.70
C ASN A 169 -7.66 2.13 0.43
N GLY A 170 -8.48 1.33 1.10
CA GLY A 170 -9.10 1.73 2.35
C GLY A 170 -8.11 1.68 3.52
N PHE A 171 -8.36 2.47 4.57
CA PHE A 171 -7.62 2.38 5.82
C PHE A 171 -8.58 2.47 7.03
N GLU A 172 -8.11 1.97 8.18
CA GLU A 172 -8.90 1.98 9.40
C GLU A 172 -8.66 3.29 10.16
N ILE A 173 -9.71 4.09 10.33
CA ILE A 173 -9.63 5.41 10.94
C ILE A 173 -9.88 5.40 12.45
N SER A 174 -10.44 4.30 12.98
CA SER A 174 -10.97 4.22 14.35
C SER A 174 -9.89 4.39 15.44
N GLU A 175 -8.62 4.26 15.09
CA GLU A 175 -7.48 4.34 16.02
C GLU A 175 -6.89 5.75 16.14
N PHE A 176 -7.38 6.72 15.36
CA PHE A 176 -6.77 8.04 15.23
C PHE A 176 -7.62 9.14 15.88
N ALA A 177 -6.99 9.98 16.70
CA ALA A 177 -7.63 11.17 17.27
C ALA A 177 -7.76 12.26 16.19
N ASN A 178 -8.98 12.50 15.72
CA ASN A 178 -9.30 13.47 14.67
C ASN A 178 -9.23 14.93 15.19
N GLN A 179 -8.06 15.37 15.63
CA GLN A 179 -7.88 16.75 16.07
C GLN A 179 -6.85 17.47 15.21
N PRO A 180 -7.21 18.61 14.58
CA PRO A 180 -6.26 19.43 13.86
C PRO A 180 -5.08 19.83 14.75
N ARG A 181 -3.91 19.91 14.15
CA ARG A 181 -2.66 20.22 14.84
C ARG A 181 -2.25 21.67 14.58
N THR A 182 -1.69 22.28 15.59
CA THR A 182 -1.07 23.59 15.49
C THR A 182 0.40 23.48 15.87
N LEU A 183 1.25 24.29 15.25
CA LEU A 183 2.65 24.38 15.65
C LEU A 183 2.77 25.29 16.86
N SER A 184 3.46 24.81 17.89
CA SER A 184 3.85 25.64 19.04
C SER A 184 4.99 26.59 18.67
N SER A 185 5.09 27.73 19.38
CA SER A 185 6.26 28.61 19.24
C SER A 185 7.53 27.83 19.56
N GLY A 186 8.54 27.91 18.67
CA GLY A 186 9.80 27.18 18.83
C GLY A 186 9.73 25.69 18.50
N PHE A 187 8.74 25.23 17.70
CA PHE A 187 8.69 23.86 17.23
C PHE A 187 10.00 23.45 16.51
N LYS A 188 10.33 22.17 16.60
CA LYS A 188 11.42 21.57 15.84
C LYS A 188 10.83 20.84 14.62
N LEU A 189 11.45 21.01 13.46
CA LEU A 189 11.03 20.29 12.27
C LEU A 189 11.40 18.80 12.40
N ASN A 190 10.38 17.97 12.61
CA ASN A 190 10.50 16.51 12.64
C ASN A 190 9.83 15.93 11.40
N LEU A 191 10.63 15.42 10.47
CA LEU A 191 10.18 14.70 9.28
C LEU A 191 10.05 13.20 9.64
N VAL A 192 9.05 12.50 9.10
CA VAL A 192 8.89 11.07 9.34
C VAL A 192 8.52 10.33 8.06
N THR A 193 9.07 9.13 7.90
CA THR A 193 8.61 8.14 6.91
C THR A 193 8.28 6.83 7.62
N VAL A 194 7.13 6.26 7.31
CA VAL A 194 6.72 4.92 7.78
C VAL A 194 6.73 3.95 6.61
N GLY A 195 7.48 2.87 6.74
CA GLY A 195 7.60 1.80 5.75
C GLY A 195 9.00 1.18 5.73
N ASN A 196 9.10 -0.04 5.18
CA ASN A 196 10.38 -0.73 5.07
C ASN A 196 11.41 0.15 4.34
N VAL A 197 12.65 0.11 4.84
CA VAL A 197 13.76 0.86 4.24
C VAL A 197 14.20 0.14 2.96
N THR A 198 13.70 0.62 1.83
CA THR A 198 13.96 0.05 0.50
C THR A 198 14.13 1.17 -0.52
N PRO A 199 14.86 0.95 -1.63
CA PRO A 199 15.04 1.98 -2.67
C PRO A 199 13.71 2.57 -3.14
N ARG A 200 12.66 1.74 -3.29
CA ARG A 200 11.32 2.16 -3.71
C ARG A 200 10.70 3.25 -2.82
N LYS A 201 10.95 3.20 -1.51
CA LYS A 201 10.34 4.14 -0.54
C LYS A 201 10.98 5.53 -0.55
N GLY A 202 12.14 5.70 -1.22
CA GLY A 202 12.76 7.00 -1.45
C GLY A 202 13.32 7.70 -0.23
N GLN A 203 13.67 6.96 0.85
CA GLN A 203 14.31 7.56 2.02
C GLN A 203 15.62 8.26 1.65
N HIS A 204 16.38 7.73 0.67
CA HIS A 204 17.59 8.35 0.16
C HIS A 204 17.34 9.71 -0.48
N ASN A 205 16.22 9.92 -1.19
CA ASN A 205 15.86 11.22 -1.78
C ASN A 205 15.66 12.29 -0.70
N ILE A 206 15.08 11.88 0.46
CA ILE A 206 14.90 12.78 1.60
C ILE A 206 16.27 13.12 2.22
N ILE A 207 17.14 12.11 2.40
CA ILE A 207 18.51 12.31 2.92
C ILE A 207 19.31 13.24 2.02
N GLU A 208 19.21 13.08 0.70
CA GLU A 208 19.86 13.96 -0.28
C GLU A 208 19.36 15.42 -0.20
N ALA A 209 18.12 15.64 0.24
CA ALA A 209 17.58 16.98 0.43
C ALA A 209 17.92 17.59 1.79
N LEU A 210 18.32 16.78 2.80
CA LEU A 210 18.62 17.28 4.15
C LEU A 210 19.65 18.40 4.23
N PRO A 211 20.73 18.44 3.43
CA PRO A 211 21.66 19.59 3.46
C PRO A 211 20.97 20.92 3.16
N GLU A 212 20.07 20.96 2.19
CA GLU A 212 19.31 22.18 1.86
C GLU A 212 18.26 22.50 2.94
N ILE A 213 17.55 21.50 3.43
CA ILE A 213 16.57 21.65 4.52
C ILE A 213 17.27 22.19 5.79
N LYS A 214 18.46 21.66 6.12
CA LYS A 214 19.24 22.02 7.31
C LYS A 214 19.70 23.48 7.29
N LYS A 215 19.98 24.08 6.09
CA LYS A 215 20.32 25.50 5.99
C LYS A 215 19.24 26.40 6.57
N LYS A 216 17.97 26.05 6.38
CA LYS A 216 16.82 26.81 6.84
C LYS A 216 16.29 26.32 8.21
N TYR A 217 16.38 25.02 8.46
CA TYR A 217 15.93 24.36 9.67
C TYR A 217 17.10 23.59 10.33
N PRO A 218 18.03 24.26 11.02
CA PRO A 218 19.28 23.64 11.51
C PRO A 218 19.06 22.46 12.47
N GLN A 219 17.91 22.43 13.19
CA GLN A 219 17.56 21.37 14.14
C GLN A 219 16.66 20.28 13.53
N VAL A 220 16.52 20.21 12.20
CA VAL A 220 15.70 19.19 11.56
C VAL A 220 16.14 17.79 11.97
N LYS A 221 15.15 16.92 12.25
CA LYS A 221 15.34 15.48 12.42
C LYS A 221 14.49 14.74 11.42
N TYR A 222 15.04 13.66 10.87
CA TYR A 222 14.34 12.75 9.98
C TYR A 222 14.23 11.37 10.62
N HIS A 223 13.02 10.99 10.98
CA HIS A 223 12.66 9.74 11.63
C HIS A 223 12.26 8.70 10.58
N ILE A 224 12.97 7.57 10.57
CA ILE A 224 12.75 6.46 9.63
C ILE A 224 12.22 5.27 10.42
N VAL A 225 10.94 4.94 10.20
CA VAL A 225 10.22 3.88 10.90
C VAL A 225 9.95 2.72 9.94
N GLY A 226 10.50 1.55 10.22
CA GLY A 226 10.31 0.34 9.41
C GLY A 226 11.51 -0.58 9.41
N ILE A 227 11.35 -1.77 8.83
CA ILE A 227 12.42 -2.79 8.78
C ILE A 227 13.60 -2.23 7.97
N PRO A 228 14.81 -2.17 8.56
CA PRO A 228 15.95 -1.48 7.98
C PRO A 228 16.70 -2.33 6.94
N THR A 229 16.04 -2.70 5.83
CA THR A 229 16.56 -3.63 4.82
C THR A 229 17.82 -3.11 4.10
N THR A 230 17.90 -1.79 3.85
CA THR A 230 19.02 -1.14 3.15
C THR A 230 19.63 0.00 3.99
N LYS A 231 19.66 -0.15 5.31
CA LYS A 231 20.08 0.90 6.25
C LYS A 231 21.51 1.36 6.01
N ASP A 232 22.45 0.44 5.81
CA ASP A 232 23.87 0.77 5.73
C ASP A 232 24.17 1.76 4.60
N GLY A 233 23.58 1.55 3.42
CA GLY A 233 23.73 2.51 2.32
C GLY A 233 23.12 3.89 2.58
N LEU A 234 22.11 4.00 3.45
CA LEU A 234 21.55 5.29 3.86
C LEU A 234 22.43 5.99 4.92
N VAL A 235 23.10 5.22 5.78
CA VAL A 235 24.07 5.77 6.74
C VAL A 235 25.27 6.32 6.00
N ASP A 236 25.87 5.55 5.09
CA ASP A 236 26.99 5.99 4.25
C ASP A 236 26.64 7.27 3.46
N LEU A 237 25.44 7.34 2.91
CA LEU A 237 24.95 8.52 2.20
C LEU A 237 24.87 9.74 3.13
N ALA A 238 24.37 9.55 4.34
CA ALA A 238 24.22 10.62 5.31
C ALA A 238 25.57 11.16 5.80
N GLU A 239 26.53 10.27 6.05
CA GLU A 239 27.91 10.62 6.41
C GLU A 239 28.58 11.43 5.31
N ASN A 240 28.47 10.99 4.05
CA ASN A 240 29.00 11.72 2.88
C ASN A 240 28.40 13.13 2.72
N LEU A 241 27.18 13.34 3.21
CA LEU A 241 26.46 14.62 3.15
C LEU A 241 26.56 15.43 4.45
N ASN A 242 27.23 14.94 5.48
CA ASN A 242 27.36 15.54 6.83
C ASN A 242 25.99 15.84 7.48
N VAL A 243 25.06 14.86 7.37
CA VAL A 243 23.70 14.94 7.93
C VAL A 243 23.33 13.72 8.79
N GLU A 244 24.29 12.88 9.17
CA GLU A 244 24.11 11.67 9.97
C GLU A 244 23.45 11.96 11.31
N GLU A 245 23.80 13.07 11.96
CA GLU A 245 23.17 13.51 13.20
C GLU A 245 21.69 13.89 13.05
N ASN A 246 21.25 14.15 11.83
CA ASN A 246 19.86 14.51 11.56
C ASN A 246 18.95 13.29 11.38
N LEU A 247 19.50 12.07 11.26
CA LEU A 247 18.75 10.83 11.05
C LEU A 247 18.47 10.09 12.37
N VAL A 248 17.26 9.53 12.46
CA VAL A 248 16.86 8.66 13.55
C VAL A 248 16.19 7.40 12.97
N PHE A 249 16.87 6.26 13.05
CA PHE A 249 16.33 4.97 12.64
C PHE A 249 15.67 4.27 13.83
N HIS A 250 14.36 4.01 13.72
CA HIS A 250 13.59 3.33 14.76
C HIS A 250 13.51 1.81 14.56
N GLY A 251 13.75 1.33 13.33
CA GLY A 251 13.55 -0.08 13.01
C GLY A 251 12.07 -0.46 13.00
N ARG A 252 11.80 -1.75 13.25
CA ARG A 252 10.42 -2.23 13.41
C ARG A 252 9.93 -1.85 14.80
N VAL A 253 8.84 -1.12 14.87
CA VAL A 253 8.18 -0.66 16.10
C VAL A 253 6.80 -1.31 16.25
N SER A 254 6.20 -1.23 17.43
CA SER A 254 4.79 -1.57 17.67
C SER A 254 3.87 -0.53 17.03
N GLU A 255 2.57 -0.85 16.89
CA GLU A 255 1.57 0.12 16.39
C GLU A 255 1.47 1.34 17.32
N GLU A 256 1.54 1.13 18.65
CA GLU A 256 1.51 2.21 19.64
C GLU A 256 2.71 3.15 19.48
N GLU A 257 3.92 2.60 19.38
CA GLU A 257 5.13 3.40 19.14
C GLU A 257 5.09 4.13 17.80
N LYS A 258 4.53 3.50 16.74
CA LYS A 258 4.33 4.14 15.44
C LYS A 258 3.42 5.36 15.57
N LEU A 259 2.30 5.23 16.27
CA LEU A 259 1.37 6.32 16.52
C LEU A 259 2.01 7.47 17.28
N ASP A 260 2.82 7.18 18.30
CA ASP A 260 3.50 8.20 19.09
C ASP A 260 4.57 8.94 18.27
N LEU A 261 5.29 8.25 17.39
CA LEU A 261 6.23 8.88 16.47
C LEU A 261 5.52 9.78 15.45
N LEU A 262 4.39 9.32 14.91
CA LEU A 262 3.57 10.13 14.01
C LEU A 262 3.01 11.37 14.71
N LYS A 263 2.55 11.27 15.97
CA LYS A 263 2.09 12.42 16.75
C LYS A 263 3.19 13.46 17.00
N GLN A 264 4.44 13.04 17.14
CA GLN A 264 5.58 13.93 17.38
C GLN A 264 6.15 14.53 16.09
N ALA A 265 5.84 13.95 14.94
CA ALA A 265 6.30 14.46 13.65
C ALA A 265 5.60 15.76 13.25
N THR A 266 6.25 16.53 12.38
CA THR A 266 5.72 17.77 11.81
C THR A 266 5.19 17.55 10.41
N ILE A 267 5.90 16.77 9.58
CA ILE A 267 5.54 16.47 8.19
C ILE A 267 5.82 15.00 7.89
N PHE A 268 4.87 14.34 7.24
CA PHE A 268 5.08 13.01 6.69
C PHE A 268 5.77 13.11 5.33
N MET A 269 6.86 12.35 5.13
CA MET A 269 7.63 12.37 3.89
C MET A 269 7.59 11.01 3.19
N MET A 270 7.24 10.98 1.91
CA MET A 270 7.34 9.76 1.09
C MET A 270 7.73 10.12 -0.34
N LEU A 271 9.04 10.17 -0.60
CA LEU A 271 9.60 10.52 -1.91
C LEU A 271 9.95 9.26 -2.71
N SER A 272 8.96 8.36 -2.83
CA SER A 272 9.10 7.08 -3.53
C SER A 272 9.52 7.26 -4.98
N GLU A 273 10.29 6.29 -5.49
CA GLU A 273 10.69 6.25 -6.88
C GLU A 273 10.55 4.84 -7.47
N HIS A 274 10.57 4.76 -8.79
CA HIS A 274 10.61 3.49 -9.50
C HIS A 274 11.98 2.85 -9.37
N THR A 275 12.00 1.55 -9.08
CA THR A 275 13.25 0.80 -9.08
C THR A 275 13.47 0.13 -10.42
N SER A 276 14.75 -0.14 -10.76
CA SER A 276 15.11 -0.93 -11.95
C SER A 276 14.53 -2.35 -11.94
N ALA A 277 14.16 -2.86 -10.76
CA ALA A 277 13.51 -4.16 -10.59
C ALA A 277 12.00 -4.14 -10.89
N GLY A 278 11.41 -2.97 -11.20
CA GLY A 278 9.99 -2.81 -11.47
C GLY A 278 9.13 -2.63 -10.21
N ASP A 279 9.75 -2.39 -9.05
CA ASP A 279 9.00 -2.04 -7.85
C ASP A 279 8.55 -0.58 -7.88
N VAL A 280 7.28 -0.37 -7.56
CA VAL A 280 6.65 0.97 -7.52
C VAL A 280 5.80 1.12 -6.28
N GLU A 281 5.56 2.36 -5.86
CA GLU A 281 4.56 2.66 -4.85
C GLU A 281 3.20 2.77 -5.52
N GLY A 282 2.32 1.81 -5.21
CA GLY A 282 1.00 1.74 -5.85
C GLY A 282 -0.01 2.73 -5.30
N PHE A 283 0.13 3.16 -4.04
CA PHE A 283 -0.81 4.12 -3.44
C PHE A 283 -0.20 4.96 -2.30
N GLY A 284 0.49 4.35 -1.32
CA GLY A 284 1.08 5.09 -0.20
C GLY A 284 0.17 5.23 1.03
N ILE A 285 -0.49 4.15 1.45
CA ILE A 285 -1.44 4.13 2.57
C ILE A 285 -0.90 4.75 3.87
N ALA A 286 0.41 4.65 4.14
CA ALA A 286 1.02 5.21 5.34
C ALA A 286 0.91 6.76 5.42
N ILE A 287 0.73 7.43 4.27
CA ILE A 287 0.46 8.88 4.25
C ILE A 287 -0.91 9.16 4.87
N LEU A 288 -1.91 8.32 4.58
CA LEU A 288 -3.25 8.48 5.15
C LEU A 288 -3.25 8.25 6.67
N GLU A 289 -2.41 7.34 7.18
CA GLU A 289 -2.22 7.16 8.63
C GLU A 289 -1.69 8.45 9.28
N GLY A 290 -0.72 9.12 8.65
CA GLY A 290 -0.24 10.42 9.07
C GLY A 290 -1.32 11.52 8.95
N ASN A 291 -2.00 11.59 7.81
CA ASN A 291 -3.05 12.57 7.58
C ASN A 291 -4.21 12.44 8.59
N ALA A 292 -4.57 11.23 9.00
CA ALA A 292 -5.61 11.00 10.02
C ALA A 292 -5.24 11.56 11.41
N LEU A 293 -3.96 11.74 11.67
CA LEU A 293 -3.43 12.43 12.85
C LEU A 293 -3.22 13.93 12.61
N GLY A 294 -3.71 14.49 11.51
CA GLY A 294 -3.49 15.88 11.13
C GLY A 294 -2.05 16.18 10.73
N LEU A 295 -1.28 15.20 10.29
CA LEU A 295 0.10 15.35 9.85
C LEU A 295 0.11 15.55 8.32
N PRO A 296 0.41 16.75 7.79
CA PRO A 296 0.46 16.98 6.35
C PRO A 296 1.55 16.14 5.68
N GLY A 297 1.32 15.74 4.42
CA GLY A 297 2.25 14.91 3.66
C GLY A 297 3.04 15.66 2.58
N ILE A 298 4.31 15.30 2.37
CA ILE A 298 5.04 15.61 1.13
C ILE A 298 5.32 14.28 0.42
N GLY A 299 4.81 14.16 -0.79
CA GLY A 299 4.87 12.92 -1.58
C GLY A 299 5.45 13.13 -2.98
N ALA A 300 5.98 12.04 -3.56
CA ALA A 300 6.54 12.07 -4.90
C ALA A 300 5.45 12.10 -5.99
N ARG A 301 5.69 12.88 -7.05
CA ARG A 301 4.97 12.78 -8.32
C ARG A 301 5.42 11.54 -9.12
N GLY A 302 4.60 11.10 -10.06
CA GLY A 302 4.90 10.00 -10.97
C GLY A 302 4.76 8.61 -10.36
N CYS A 303 4.00 8.46 -9.27
CA CYS A 303 3.69 7.18 -8.65
C CYS A 303 2.32 7.23 -7.94
N GLY A 304 1.87 6.12 -7.38
CA GLY A 304 0.54 6.03 -6.76
C GLY A 304 0.30 6.96 -5.57
N ILE A 305 1.33 7.59 -5.04
CA ILE A 305 1.22 8.59 -3.96
C ILE A 305 0.37 9.79 -4.38
N GLU A 306 0.31 10.11 -5.69
CA GLU A 306 -0.50 11.22 -6.18
C GLU A 306 -1.98 11.08 -5.82
N ASP A 307 -2.49 9.85 -5.73
CA ASP A 307 -3.88 9.59 -5.34
C ASP A 307 -4.08 9.61 -3.81
N ALA A 308 -3.01 9.49 -3.02
CA ALA A 308 -3.07 9.54 -1.56
C ALA A 308 -2.98 10.97 -0.99
N ILE A 309 -2.57 11.95 -1.80
CA ILE A 309 -2.41 13.35 -1.37
C ILE A 309 -3.31 14.28 -2.20
N ALA A 310 -4.19 15.01 -1.54
CA ALA A 310 -4.84 16.18 -2.14
C ALA A 310 -3.82 17.33 -2.21
N HIS A 311 -3.21 17.50 -3.39
CA HIS A 311 -2.16 18.49 -3.61
C HIS A 311 -2.58 19.90 -3.23
N GLN A 312 -1.75 20.61 -2.44
CA GLN A 312 -1.99 21.93 -1.84
C GLN A 312 -3.16 21.96 -0.83
N GLN A 313 -3.67 20.81 -0.42
CA GLN A 313 -4.71 20.68 0.61
C GLN A 313 -4.23 19.79 1.76
N SER A 314 -4.21 18.46 1.59
CA SER A 314 -3.73 17.53 2.63
C SER A 314 -2.20 17.41 2.66
N GLY A 315 -1.51 17.96 1.66
CA GLY A 315 -0.07 17.89 1.50
C GLY A 315 0.38 18.46 0.16
N ILE A 316 1.66 18.24 -0.16
CA ILE A 316 2.26 18.76 -1.39
C ILE A 316 2.96 17.64 -2.15
N LEU A 317 2.67 17.56 -3.45
CA LEU A 317 3.33 16.66 -4.38
C LEU A 317 4.54 17.35 -5.02
N VAL A 318 5.70 16.70 -4.99
CA VAL A 318 6.98 17.23 -5.48
C VAL A 318 7.67 16.24 -6.41
N HIS A 319 8.59 16.72 -7.23
CA HIS A 319 9.53 15.85 -7.91
C HIS A 319 10.57 15.34 -6.89
N HIS A 320 10.66 14.04 -6.69
CA HIS A 320 11.43 13.40 -5.60
C HIS A 320 12.93 13.74 -5.57
N LYS A 321 13.52 14.21 -6.68
CA LYS A 321 14.94 14.63 -6.77
C LYS A 321 15.13 16.16 -6.77
N ASN A 322 14.05 16.94 -6.77
CA ASN A 322 14.14 18.39 -6.77
C ASN A 322 14.20 18.91 -5.32
N LYS A 323 15.41 19.16 -4.84
CA LYS A 323 15.68 19.59 -3.47
C LYS A 323 15.05 20.95 -3.14
N GLU A 324 15.02 21.87 -4.11
CA GLU A 324 14.42 23.21 -3.96
C GLU A 324 12.90 23.09 -3.79
N GLU A 325 12.24 22.30 -4.65
CA GLU A 325 10.80 22.04 -4.56
C GLU A 325 10.41 21.36 -3.23
N ILE A 326 11.27 20.49 -2.69
CA ILE A 326 11.07 19.85 -1.39
C ILE A 326 11.13 20.90 -0.25
N VAL A 327 12.12 21.80 -0.28
CA VAL A 327 12.23 22.88 0.73
C VAL A 327 11.06 23.83 0.63
N ASP A 328 10.66 24.25 -0.57
CA ASP A 328 9.51 25.13 -0.79
C ASP A 328 8.20 24.49 -0.33
N ALA A 329 8.05 23.17 -0.51
CA ALA A 329 6.90 22.43 0.01
C ALA A 329 6.85 22.42 1.55
N ILE A 330 8.01 22.25 2.21
CA ILE A 330 8.10 22.35 3.67
C ILE A 330 7.68 23.75 4.11
N ASP A 331 8.21 24.80 3.50
CA ASP A 331 7.91 26.19 3.82
C ASP A 331 6.43 26.50 3.66
N THR A 332 5.84 26.05 2.57
CA THR A 332 4.42 26.26 2.27
C THR A 332 3.53 25.59 3.31
N ILE A 333 3.83 24.35 3.70
CA ILE A 333 3.08 23.64 4.75
C ILE A 333 3.23 24.35 6.08
N LEU A 334 4.45 24.72 6.48
CA LEU A 334 4.72 25.36 7.76
C LEU A 334 4.08 26.76 7.85
N GLY A 335 4.03 27.50 6.73
CA GLY A 335 3.40 28.82 6.65
C GLY A 335 1.87 28.79 6.83
N ASN A 336 1.24 27.65 6.63
CA ASN A 336 -0.22 27.49 6.73
C ASN A 336 -0.61 26.14 7.40
N TYR A 337 0.14 25.76 8.43
CA TYR A 337 0.14 24.42 9.00
C TYR A 337 -1.24 23.95 9.49
N SER A 338 -1.97 24.81 10.21
CA SER A 338 -3.30 24.46 10.74
C SER A 338 -4.27 24.07 9.64
N GLN A 339 -4.28 24.83 8.53
CA GLN A 339 -5.16 24.54 7.39
C GLN A 339 -4.78 23.22 6.70
N PHE A 340 -3.47 22.97 6.50
CA PHE A 340 -3.02 21.68 5.96
C PHE A 340 -3.38 20.52 6.89
N SER A 341 -3.29 20.73 8.20
CA SER A 341 -3.65 19.73 9.20
C SER A 341 -5.15 19.39 9.18
N GLU A 342 -6.02 20.39 9.12
CA GLU A 342 -7.48 20.22 8.99
C GLU A 342 -7.82 19.48 7.70
N ASN A 343 -7.31 19.96 6.57
CA ASN A 343 -7.56 19.34 5.26
C ASN A 343 -7.02 17.91 5.18
N ALA A 344 -5.89 17.59 5.86
CA ALA A 344 -5.35 16.25 5.90
C ALA A 344 -6.33 15.28 6.57
N ILE A 345 -6.92 15.66 7.71
CA ILE A 345 -7.93 14.85 8.39
C ILE A 345 -9.17 14.68 7.50
N GLU A 346 -9.66 15.76 6.90
CA GLU A 346 -10.84 15.71 6.02
C GLU A 346 -10.60 14.80 4.83
N TRP A 347 -9.42 14.88 4.20
CA TRP A 347 -9.05 14.06 3.06
C TRP A 347 -9.11 12.56 3.37
N THR A 348 -8.72 12.14 4.56
CA THR A 348 -8.74 10.73 4.94
C THR A 348 -10.15 10.13 4.99
N GLN A 349 -11.18 10.95 5.19
CA GLN A 349 -12.56 10.48 5.22
C GLN A 349 -13.05 9.89 3.89
N HIS A 350 -12.34 10.14 2.79
CA HIS A 350 -12.64 9.54 1.49
C HIS A 350 -12.19 8.08 1.38
N PHE A 351 -11.30 7.64 2.26
CA PHE A 351 -10.62 6.34 2.17
C PHE A 351 -11.02 5.35 3.28
N THR A 352 -12.09 5.63 4.03
CA THR A 352 -12.58 4.68 5.04
C THR A 352 -13.08 3.39 4.38
N TRP A 353 -12.88 2.23 5.02
CA TRP A 353 -13.32 0.96 4.48
C TRP A 353 -14.83 0.91 4.22
N ASP A 354 -15.65 1.63 5.00
CA ASP A 354 -17.09 1.72 4.77
C ASP A 354 -17.44 2.36 3.41
N LYS A 355 -16.64 3.33 2.96
CA LYS A 355 -16.81 3.96 1.65
C LYS A 355 -16.19 3.13 0.52
N ILE A 356 -15.01 2.60 0.75
CA ILE A 356 -14.27 1.83 -0.23
C ILE A 356 -15.02 0.54 -0.58
N ILE A 357 -15.58 -0.16 0.41
CA ILE A 357 -16.33 -1.39 0.15
C ILE A 357 -17.54 -1.18 -0.74
N GLN A 358 -18.23 -0.02 -0.66
CA GLN A 358 -19.37 0.25 -1.52
C GLN A 358 -18.99 0.27 -3.00
N GLN A 359 -17.83 0.82 -3.34
CA GLN A 359 -17.30 0.80 -4.71
C GLN A 359 -17.00 -0.63 -5.17
N TYR A 360 -16.39 -1.46 -4.29
CA TYR A 360 -16.16 -2.87 -4.60
C TYR A 360 -17.49 -3.64 -4.79
N LEU A 361 -18.49 -3.38 -3.96
CA LEU A 361 -19.82 -4.01 -4.08
C LEU A 361 -20.49 -3.67 -5.42
N GLU A 362 -20.36 -2.43 -5.89
CA GLU A 362 -20.84 -2.04 -7.21
C GLU A 362 -20.15 -2.82 -8.33
N VAL A 363 -18.81 -2.95 -8.30
CA VAL A 363 -18.03 -3.66 -9.32
C VAL A 363 -18.36 -5.16 -9.34
N VAL A 364 -18.49 -5.78 -8.17
CA VAL A 364 -18.79 -7.22 -8.09
C VAL A 364 -20.24 -7.53 -8.44
N SER A 365 -21.15 -6.57 -8.35
CA SER A 365 -22.58 -6.77 -8.69
C SER A 365 -22.90 -6.59 -10.18
N ARG A 366 -22.10 -5.82 -10.92
CA ARG A 366 -22.19 -5.64 -12.39
C ARG A 366 -21.61 -6.84 -13.12
#